data_c4d64968938583bbeaad8aa5ae0113f7
#
_entry.id   c4d64968938583bbeaad8aa5ae0113f7
#
_cell.length_a   1.000
_cell.length_b   1.000
_cell.length_c   1.000
_cell.angle_alpha   90.00
_cell.angle_beta   90.00
_cell.angle_gamma   90.00
#
_symmetry.space_group_name_H-M   'P 1'
#
loop_
_entity.id
_entity.type
_entity.pdbx_description
1 polymer ?
#
loop_
_entity_poly.entity_id
_entity_poly.type
_entity_poly.pdbx_seq_one_letter_code
_entity_poly.pdbx_strand_id
1 'polypeptide(L)'
;MTESMPESASDNGSGKWVNPLRDETDKRLPRIAGPSGMVIFGVTGDLARKKLLPAIYDLANRGLLPAGFTLVGYGRRDWSKEEFCQYVQDAVRKKSRTEFREHVWNHLAQGIEFVSGSFDDDGFDSLAERLNELDATRGTGGNWAYYLSIPPQFFSTVCYQLERVGLSYSEEDSWRRVIIEKPFGHDQKSAHELNEIVNAVFPESSVFRIDHYLGKETVQNIMALRFANQIFEPMWNGHYIDHVQITMAEDIGLGGRAGYYDGIGAARDVIQNHLLQLLALVAMEEPVSFAPAALQAEKIKVLRATQPVHPLNKTTARGQYSAGWQGSEYVKGLREEDGFDPESTTETYAACTLEINSRRWGGVPFYLRTGKRLGRRVTEIALVFKEAPHQPFHDGQTSALGQNAVVIRVQPDEGVTMRFGSKVPGSEMEVRDVNMDFAYTQAFTEESPEAYERLILDALLDQSSLFPTNEEVELSWEILDPILEYWAGAGQPQEYPAGTWGPPSADKMLERHGRSWRRP
;
A
#
# COMPACT_ATOMS: atom_id res chain seq x y z
N MET A 1 -27.62 55.07 -5.99
CA MET A 1 -26.55 54.12 -6.27
C MET A 1 -27.10 52.75 -5.90
N THR A 2 -27.62 52.09 -6.87
CA THR A 2 -28.20 50.75 -6.74
C THR A 2 -27.10 49.73 -7.10
N GLU A 3 -26.60 49.00 -6.11
CA GLU A 3 -25.71 47.88 -6.33
C GLU A 3 -26.49 46.75 -6.99
N SER A 4 -26.06 46.39 -8.20
CA SER A 4 -26.54 45.24 -8.93
C SER A 4 -25.98 43.95 -8.32
N MET A 5 -26.85 43.04 -7.91
CA MET A 5 -26.49 41.66 -7.57
C MET A 5 -25.89 40.96 -8.82
N PRO A 6 -24.89 40.07 -8.66
CA PRO A 6 -24.37 39.31 -9.78
C PRO A 6 -25.39 38.28 -10.28
N GLU A 7 -25.55 38.23 -11.59
CA GLU A 7 -26.41 37.31 -12.30
C GLU A 7 -26.05 35.85 -11.99
N SER A 8 -27.10 35.06 -11.86
CA SER A 8 -27.12 33.64 -11.60
C SER A 8 -26.34 32.82 -12.64
N ALA A 9 -25.70 31.78 -12.16
CA ALA A 9 -25.05 30.74 -12.94
C ALA A 9 -25.94 30.22 -14.06
N SER A 10 -25.37 30.09 -15.24
CA SER A 10 -26.00 29.61 -16.47
C SER A 10 -26.55 28.19 -16.33
N ASP A 11 -27.80 28.04 -16.61
CA ASP A 11 -28.55 26.79 -16.75
C ASP A 11 -27.99 25.97 -17.93
N ASN A 12 -27.29 24.91 -17.66
CA ASN A 12 -26.93 23.90 -18.65
C ASN A 12 -28.04 22.84 -18.73
N GLY A 13 -29.08 23.14 -19.39
CA GLY A 13 -30.08 22.31 -20.10
C GLY A 13 -30.59 20.98 -19.50
N SER A 14 -30.21 20.58 -18.29
CA SER A 14 -30.67 19.32 -17.68
C SER A 14 -31.33 19.47 -16.30
N GLY A 15 -31.53 20.70 -15.80
CA GLY A 15 -32.29 20.96 -14.57
C GLY A 15 -31.76 20.26 -13.28
N LYS A 16 -30.59 19.63 -13.30
CA LYS A 16 -29.95 19.01 -12.12
C LYS A 16 -28.96 20.00 -11.51
N TRP A 17 -29.16 20.36 -10.26
CA TRP A 17 -28.18 21.11 -9.46
C TRP A 17 -26.88 20.33 -9.39
N VAL A 18 -25.80 20.87 -9.94
CA VAL A 18 -24.44 20.30 -9.82
C VAL A 18 -23.83 20.88 -8.54
N ASN A 19 -23.53 20.02 -7.57
CA ASN A 19 -22.79 20.42 -6.40
C ASN A 19 -21.32 20.73 -6.80
N PRO A 20 -20.84 21.98 -6.63
CA PRO A 20 -19.48 22.35 -7.02
C PRO A 20 -18.39 21.53 -6.31
N LEU A 21 -18.67 20.95 -5.12
CA LEU A 21 -17.76 20.01 -4.46
C LEU A 21 -17.67 18.63 -5.14
N ARG A 22 -18.48 18.40 -6.19
CA ARG A 22 -18.44 17.21 -7.05
C ARG A 22 -18.02 17.54 -8.47
N ASP A 23 -17.66 18.76 -8.77
CA ASP A 23 -17.16 19.17 -10.07
C ASP A 23 -15.75 18.56 -10.28
N GLU A 24 -15.66 17.63 -11.23
CA GLU A 24 -14.40 16.97 -11.55
C GLU A 24 -13.34 17.92 -12.13
N THR A 25 -13.75 19.07 -12.61
CA THR A 25 -12.87 20.09 -13.18
C THR A 25 -12.26 21.00 -12.12
N ASP A 26 -12.92 21.19 -10.97
CA ASP A 26 -12.38 21.99 -9.87
C ASP A 26 -11.57 21.13 -8.88
N LYS A 27 -10.26 21.05 -9.13
CA LYS A 27 -9.31 20.28 -8.32
C LYS A 27 -8.90 20.96 -7.01
N ARG A 28 -9.38 22.17 -6.72
CA ARG A 28 -9.02 22.94 -5.52
C ARG A 28 -9.81 22.51 -4.29
N LEU A 29 -10.96 21.88 -4.48
CA LEU A 29 -11.85 21.47 -3.39
C LEU A 29 -11.71 19.96 -3.13
N PRO A 30 -11.78 19.52 -1.86
CA PRO A 30 -11.83 18.10 -1.54
C PRO A 30 -13.08 17.49 -2.15
N ARG A 31 -12.91 16.33 -2.81
CA ARG A 31 -14.03 15.62 -3.45
C ARG A 31 -14.84 14.89 -2.39
N ILE A 32 -16.15 15.08 -2.44
CA ILE A 32 -17.10 14.35 -1.59
C ILE A 32 -17.65 13.16 -2.38
N ALA A 33 -17.69 11.99 -1.76
CA ALA A 33 -18.31 10.81 -2.37
C ALA A 33 -19.79 11.07 -2.71
N GLY A 34 -20.23 10.55 -3.85
CA GLY A 34 -21.64 10.59 -4.27
C GLY A 34 -22.52 9.72 -3.37
N PRO A 35 -23.85 9.77 -3.56
CA PRO A 35 -24.79 8.84 -2.92
C PRO A 35 -24.29 7.41 -3.04
N SER A 36 -24.11 6.72 -1.92
CA SER A 36 -23.53 5.37 -1.92
C SER A 36 -23.65 4.70 -0.56
N GLY A 37 -23.47 3.39 -0.55
CA GLY A 37 -23.28 2.57 0.64
C GLY A 37 -22.09 1.63 0.50
N MET A 38 -21.69 1.03 1.62
CA MET A 38 -20.62 0.05 1.67
C MET A 38 -21.05 -1.16 2.51
N VAL A 39 -20.86 -2.35 1.96
CA VAL A 39 -21.02 -3.61 2.68
C VAL A 39 -19.62 -4.12 3.06
N ILE A 40 -19.39 -4.41 4.32
CA ILE A 40 -18.14 -5.03 4.78
C ILE A 40 -18.39 -6.48 5.16
N PHE A 41 -17.91 -7.40 4.32
CA PHE A 41 -17.84 -8.82 4.64
C PHE A 41 -16.70 -9.07 5.62
N GLY A 42 -16.98 -9.80 6.72
CA GLY A 42 -15.98 -10.00 7.76
C GLY A 42 -15.76 -8.79 8.68
N VAL A 43 -16.79 -7.98 8.87
CA VAL A 43 -16.77 -6.74 9.66
C VAL A 43 -16.32 -6.91 11.11
N THR A 44 -16.42 -8.12 11.67
CA THR A 44 -15.96 -8.44 13.03
C THR A 44 -14.47 -8.75 13.14
N GLY A 45 -13.76 -8.77 12.02
CA GLY A 45 -12.32 -9.03 11.94
C GLY A 45 -11.47 -7.87 12.46
N ASP A 46 -10.20 -8.18 12.72
CA ASP A 46 -9.23 -7.21 13.23
C ASP A 46 -8.99 -6.02 12.30
N LEU A 47 -8.95 -6.26 10.97
CA LEU A 47 -8.77 -5.20 9.99
C LEU A 47 -9.95 -4.22 10.03
N ALA A 48 -11.17 -4.72 9.98
CA ALA A 48 -12.36 -3.91 10.06
C ALA A 48 -12.36 -3.06 11.34
N ARG A 49 -12.16 -3.70 12.48
CA ARG A 49 -12.18 -3.03 13.80
C ARG A 49 -11.06 -2.01 13.98
N LYS A 50 -9.85 -2.30 13.49
CA LYS A 50 -8.67 -1.46 13.75
C LYS A 50 -8.44 -0.38 12.70
N LYS A 51 -8.98 -0.56 11.48
CA LYS A 51 -8.72 0.28 10.32
C LYS A 51 -9.96 0.77 9.59
N LEU A 52 -10.84 -0.12 9.10
CA LEU A 52 -11.92 0.27 8.21
C LEU A 52 -12.98 1.11 8.92
N LEU A 53 -13.50 0.62 10.06
CA LEU A 53 -14.53 1.33 10.82
C LEU A 53 -14.06 2.71 11.30
N PRO A 54 -12.84 2.86 11.88
CA PRO A 54 -12.28 4.17 12.18
C PRO A 54 -12.11 5.07 10.96
N ALA A 55 -11.61 4.55 9.83
CA ALA A 55 -11.42 5.33 8.60
C ALA A 55 -12.75 5.87 8.04
N ILE A 56 -13.82 5.07 8.06
CA ILE A 56 -15.16 5.51 7.64
C ILE A 56 -15.66 6.66 8.54
N TYR A 57 -15.45 6.55 9.85
CA TYR A 57 -15.80 7.64 10.77
C TYR A 57 -14.96 8.90 10.51
N ASP A 58 -13.64 8.76 10.30
CA ASP A 58 -12.76 9.88 10.02
C ASP A 58 -13.16 10.58 8.71
N LEU A 59 -13.56 9.84 7.68
CA LEU A 59 -14.12 10.40 6.44
C LEU A 59 -15.44 11.15 6.69
N ALA A 60 -16.35 10.58 7.50
CA ALA A 60 -17.59 11.25 7.89
C ALA A 60 -17.32 12.54 8.67
N ASN A 61 -16.38 12.51 9.61
CA ASN A 61 -16.00 13.66 10.43
C ASN A 61 -15.35 14.79 9.61
N ARG A 62 -14.66 14.43 8.52
CA ARG A 62 -14.12 15.39 7.52
C ARG A 62 -15.17 15.89 6.51
N GLY A 63 -16.41 15.37 6.56
CA GLY A 63 -17.47 15.73 5.62
C GLY A 63 -17.28 15.18 4.19
N LEU A 64 -16.52 14.09 4.03
CA LEU A 64 -16.18 13.51 2.73
C LEU A 64 -17.12 12.39 2.29
N LEU A 65 -18.02 11.93 3.17
CA LEU A 65 -19.08 10.98 2.85
C LEU A 65 -20.39 11.70 2.57
N PRO A 66 -21.28 11.12 1.71
CA PRO A 66 -22.59 11.69 1.45
C PRO A 66 -23.49 11.63 2.69
N ALA A 67 -24.44 12.54 2.81
CA ALA A 67 -25.35 12.59 3.96
C ALA A 67 -26.15 11.29 4.18
N GLY A 68 -26.51 10.60 3.10
CA GLY A 68 -27.20 9.30 3.14
C GLY A 68 -26.29 8.09 3.17
N PHE A 69 -24.98 8.26 3.43
CA PHE A 69 -24.05 7.13 3.45
C PHE A 69 -24.53 6.01 4.36
N THR A 70 -24.45 4.78 3.87
CA THR A 70 -24.92 3.60 4.57
C THR A 70 -23.78 2.59 4.71
N LEU A 71 -23.55 2.14 5.94
CA LEU A 71 -22.58 1.11 6.28
C LEU A 71 -23.28 -0.17 6.70
N VAL A 72 -23.13 -1.24 5.94
CA VAL A 72 -23.71 -2.54 6.25
C VAL A 72 -22.60 -3.50 6.69
N GLY A 73 -22.66 -3.98 7.92
CA GLY A 73 -21.85 -5.09 8.38
C GLY A 73 -22.50 -6.41 8.00
N TYR A 74 -21.72 -7.34 7.41
CA TYR A 74 -22.18 -8.68 7.09
C TYR A 74 -21.37 -9.75 7.84
N GLY A 75 -22.05 -10.67 8.51
CA GLY A 75 -21.38 -11.75 9.24
C GLY A 75 -22.32 -12.68 9.96
N ARG A 76 -21.77 -13.76 10.54
CA ARG A 76 -22.53 -14.87 11.16
C ARG A 76 -23.07 -14.59 12.57
N ARG A 77 -22.77 -13.42 13.15
CA ARG A 77 -23.26 -13.06 14.48
C ARG A 77 -24.73 -12.69 14.40
N ASP A 78 -25.48 -13.08 15.39
CA ASP A 78 -26.89 -12.66 15.53
C ASP A 78 -26.91 -11.35 16.34
N TRP A 79 -26.56 -10.24 15.67
CA TRP A 79 -26.53 -8.92 16.28
C TRP A 79 -27.72 -8.07 15.83
N SER A 80 -28.31 -7.37 16.78
CA SER A 80 -29.22 -6.26 16.46
C SER A 80 -28.44 -5.10 15.84
N LYS A 81 -29.15 -4.16 15.23
CA LYS A 81 -28.59 -2.90 14.76
C LYS A 81 -27.88 -2.14 15.89
N GLU A 82 -28.47 -2.09 17.08
CA GLU A 82 -27.97 -1.39 18.25
C GLU A 82 -26.66 -2.01 18.75
N GLU A 83 -26.58 -3.32 18.81
CA GLU A 83 -25.35 -4.04 19.20
C GLU A 83 -24.23 -3.81 18.20
N PHE A 84 -24.53 -3.84 16.91
CA PHE A 84 -23.53 -3.53 15.89
C PHE A 84 -23.10 -2.06 15.91
N CYS A 85 -24.04 -1.12 16.09
CA CYS A 85 -23.71 0.29 16.27
C CYS A 85 -22.77 0.51 17.47
N GLN A 86 -23.02 -0.18 18.59
CA GLN A 86 -22.15 -0.10 19.77
C GLN A 86 -20.75 -0.65 19.46
N TYR A 87 -20.68 -1.78 18.75
CA TYR A 87 -19.40 -2.36 18.32
C TYR A 87 -18.59 -1.40 17.43
N VAL A 88 -19.25 -0.74 16.47
CA VAL A 88 -18.62 0.26 15.60
C VAL A 88 -18.15 1.47 16.41
N GLN A 89 -19.00 1.98 17.32
CA GLN A 89 -18.66 3.12 18.17
C GLN A 89 -17.42 2.85 19.04
N ASP A 90 -17.35 1.64 19.62
CA ASP A 90 -16.19 1.24 20.44
C ASP A 90 -14.90 1.16 19.62
N ALA A 91 -14.98 0.69 18.37
CA ALA A 91 -13.84 0.65 17.46
C ALA A 91 -13.38 2.08 17.09
N VAL A 92 -14.32 2.94 16.75
CA VAL A 92 -14.10 4.35 16.40
C VAL A 92 -13.46 5.09 17.57
N ARG A 93 -14.05 5.05 18.76
CA ARG A 93 -13.52 5.73 19.96
C ARG A 93 -12.09 5.32 20.32
N LYS A 94 -11.71 4.07 20.00
CA LYS A 94 -10.37 3.54 20.29
C LYS A 94 -9.33 3.86 19.24
N LYS A 95 -9.73 4.05 17.97
CA LYS A 95 -8.80 4.00 16.84
C LYS A 95 -8.96 5.12 15.81
N SER A 96 -10.02 5.95 15.86
CA SER A 96 -10.12 7.13 14.98
C SER A 96 -8.96 8.08 15.22
N ARG A 97 -8.54 8.76 14.18
CA ARG A 97 -7.48 9.77 14.23
C ARG A 97 -8.03 11.16 14.47
N THR A 98 -9.28 11.40 14.07
CA THR A 98 -9.98 12.64 14.33
C THR A 98 -10.66 12.60 15.70
N GLU A 99 -10.90 13.78 16.29
CA GLU A 99 -11.64 13.89 17.54
C GLU A 99 -13.05 13.31 17.39
N PHE A 100 -13.48 12.51 18.36
CA PHE A 100 -14.84 11.96 18.35
C PHE A 100 -15.87 13.05 18.64
N ARG A 101 -16.80 13.25 17.70
CA ARG A 101 -17.89 14.24 17.78
C ARG A 101 -19.23 13.55 17.78
N GLU A 102 -20.01 13.74 18.85
CA GLU A 102 -21.31 13.07 19.02
C GLU A 102 -22.30 13.35 17.89
N HIS A 103 -22.34 14.58 17.36
CA HIS A 103 -23.27 14.91 16.26
C HIS A 103 -22.88 14.20 14.94
N VAL A 104 -21.61 14.02 14.65
CA VAL A 104 -21.13 13.27 13.49
C VAL A 104 -21.47 11.79 13.66
N TRP A 105 -21.19 11.24 14.84
CA TRP A 105 -21.53 9.86 15.17
C TRP A 105 -23.03 9.62 15.03
N ASN A 106 -23.87 10.45 15.64
CA ASN A 106 -25.32 10.30 15.61
C ASN A 106 -25.88 10.35 14.18
N HIS A 107 -25.27 11.13 13.29
CA HIS A 107 -25.64 11.17 11.88
C HIS A 107 -25.21 9.88 11.15
N LEU A 108 -23.97 9.46 11.32
CA LEU A 108 -23.43 8.22 10.71
C LEU A 108 -24.18 6.98 11.19
N ALA A 109 -24.48 6.91 12.50
CA ALA A 109 -25.17 5.76 13.13
C ALA A 109 -26.56 5.51 12.55
N GLN A 110 -27.25 6.52 12.02
CA GLN A 110 -28.54 6.33 11.34
C GLN A 110 -28.42 5.44 10.11
N GLY A 111 -27.26 5.43 9.45
CA GLY A 111 -26.98 4.62 8.26
C GLY A 111 -26.21 3.32 8.55
N ILE A 112 -25.98 2.96 9.83
CA ILE A 112 -25.30 1.72 10.18
C ILE A 112 -26.32 0.61 10.32
N GLU A 113 -26.09 -0.50 9.61
CA GLU A 113 -26.95 -1.69 9.59
C GLU A 113 -26.12 -2.96 9.72
N PHE A 114 -26.72 -4.03 10.21
CA PHE A 114 -26.10 -5.35 10.28
C PHE A 114 -27.01 -6.40 9.63
N VAL A 115 -26.43 -7.23 8.77
CA VAL A 115 -27.10 -8.39 8.19
C VAL A 115 -26.42 -9.64 8.70
N SER A 116 -27.18 -10.44 9.46
CA SER A 116 -26.73 -11.75 9.92
C SER A 116 -26.89 -12.77 8.80
N GLY A 117 -25.81 -13.45 8.43
CA GLY A 117 -25.86 -14.46 7.38
C GLY A 117 -24.54 -15.20 7.23
N SER A 118 -24.63 -16.41 6.67
CA SER A 118 -23.52 -17.19 6.15
C SER A 118 -23.31 -16.88 4.66
N PHE A 119 -22.25 -17.41 4.05
CA PHE A 119 -22.02 -17.26 2.62
C PHE A 119 -22.81 -18.30 1.81
N ASP A 120 -24.13 -18.32 2.04
CA ASP A 120 -25.11 -19.20 1.43
C ASP A 120 -26.25 -18.40 0.79
N ASP A 121 -27.19 -19.10 0.15
CA ASP A 121 -28.28 -18.48 -0.59
C ASP A 121 -29.17 -17.63 0.31
N ASP A 122 -29.59 -18.16 1.47
CA ASP A 122 -30.49 -17.46 2.40
C ASP A 122 -29.86 -16.17 2.96
N GLY A 123 -28.55 -16.20 3.26
CA GLY A 123 -27.81 -15.04 3.76
C GLY A 123 -27.72 -13.94 2.72
N PHE A 124 -27.47 -14.29 1.44
CA PHE A 124 -27.38 -13.30 0.38
C PHE A 124 -28.74 -12.81 -0.09
N ASP A 125 -29.78 -13.63 -0.05
CA ASP A 125 -31.16 -13.18 -0.29
C ASP A 125 -31.57 -12.12 0.74
N SER A 126 -31.30 -12.36 2.03
CA SER A 126 -31.52 -11.38 3.10
C SER A 126 -30.70 -10.09 2.90
N LEU A 127 -29.44 -10.22 2.45
CA LEU A 127 -28.62 -9.05 2.10
C LEU A 127 -29.23 -8.25 0.96
N ALA A 128 -29.66 -8.90 -0.11
CA ALA A 128 -30.26 -8.24 -1.27
C ALA A 128 -31.55 -7.49 -0.90
N GLU A 129 -32.44 -8.12 -0.12
CA GLU A 129 -33.65 -7.47 0.39
C GLU A 129 -33.30 -6.21 1.18
N ARG A 130 -32.32 -6.32 2.11
CA ARG A 130 -31.92 -5.20 2.95
C ARG A 130 -31.30 -4.05 2.16
N LEU A 131 -30.43 -4.34 1.18
CA LEU A 131 -29.83 -3.29 0.35
C LEU A 131 -30.89 -2.56 -0.50
N ASN A 132 -31.88 -3.27 -1.04
CA ASN A 132 -32.99 -2.65 -1.78
C ASN A 132 -33.83 -1.73 -0.89
N GLU A 133 -34.12 -2.11 0.35
CA GLU A 133 -34.79 -1.23 1.33
C GLU A 133 -33.98 0.03 1.63
N LEU A 134 -32.65 -0.14 1.78
CA LEU A 134 -31.74 0.99 2.05
C LEU A 134 -31.61 1.92 0.86
N ASP A 135 -31.60 1.41 -0.37
CA ASP A 135 -31.63 2.24 -1.57
C ASP A 135 -32.85 3.16 -1.59
N ALA A 136 -34.03 2.62 -1.26
CA ALA A 136 -35.26 3.38 -1.21
C ALA A 136 -35.33 4.39 -0.05
N THR A 137 -34.75 4.07 1.10
CA THR A 137 -34.91 4.86 2.34
C THR A 137 -33.76 5.82 2.62
N ARG A 138 -32.54 5.49 2.19
CA ARG A 138 -31.33 6.27 2.45
C ARG A 138 -30.82 7.06 1.24
N GLY A 139 -31.34 6.76 0.04
CA GLY A 139 -30.96 7.46 -1.18
C GLY A 139 -29.52 7.20 -1.59
N THR A 140 -29.08 5.94 -1.52
CA THR A 140 -27.74 5.52 -1.97
C THR A 140 -27.60 5.59 -3.50
N GLY A 141 -28.71 5.72 -4.22
CA GLY A 141 -28.75 5.76 -5.68
C GLY A 141 -28.37 4.43 -6.33
N GLY A 142 -28.53 3.33 -5.61
CA GLY A 142 -28.10 2.01 -6.08
C GLY A 142 -26.58 1.82 -6.11
N ASN A 143 -25.79 2.69 -5.51
CA ASN A 143 -24.32 2.64 -5.55
C ASN A 143 -23.78 1.91 -4.33
N TRP A 144 -23.14 0.76 -4.57
CA TRP A 144 -22.62 -0.09 -3.49
C TRP A 144 -21.17 -0.51 -3.73
N ALA A 145 -20.36 -0.34 -2.67
CA ALA A 145 -19.02 -0.91 -2.56
C ALA A 145 -19.06 -2.15 -1.67
N TYR A 146 -18.53 -3.26 -2.15
CA TYR A 146 -18.42 -4.53 -1.42
C TYR A 146 -16.99 -4.72 -0.96
N TYR A 147 -16.73 -4.57 0.33
CA TYR A 147 -15.40 -4.71 0.92
C TYR A 147 -15.21 -6.14 1.44
N LEU A 148 -14.30 -6.90 0.81
CA LEU A 148 -14.00 -8.29 1.17
C LEU A 148 -12.88 -8.35 2.23
N SER A 149 -13.23 -8.10 3.50
CA SER A 149 -12.33 -8.27 4.66
C SER A 149 -12.39 -9.70 5.20
N ILE A 150 -12.28 -10.68 4.31
CA ILE A 150 -12.44 -12.12 4.57
C ILE A 150 -11.25 -12.89 3.97
N PRO A 151 -11.00 -14.15 4.40
CA PRO A 151 -9.97 -14.98 3.77
C PRO A 151 -10.23 -15.21 2.27
N PRO A 152 -9.19 -15.22 1.41
CA PRO A 152 -9.34 -15.33 -0.04
C PRO A 152 -10.11 -16.55 -0.53
N GLN A 153 -10.07 -17.65 0.21
CA GLN A 153 -10.82 -18.87 -0.11
C GLN A 153 -12.34 -18.67 -0.21
N PHE A 154 -12.88 -17.58 0.35
CA PHE A 154 -14.30 -17.25 0.26
C PHE A 154 -14.64 -16.26 -0.84
N PHE A 155 -13.66 -15.71 -1.55
CA PHE A 155 -13.91 -14.69 -2.57
C PHE A 155 -14.80 -15.21 -3.70
N SER A 156 -14.52 -16.42 -4.20
CA SER A 156 -15.35 -17.06 -5.24
C SER A 156 -16.80 -17.23 -4.80
N THR A 157 -17.02 -17.72 -3.57
CA THR A 157 -18.36 -17.91 -3.03
C THR A 157 -19.10 -16.58 -2.92
N VAL A 158 -18.44 -15.55 -2.38
CA VAL A 158 -19.07 -14.22 -2.22
C VAL A 158 -19.36 -13.57 -3.58
N CYS A 159 -18.43 -13.64 -4.54
CA CYS A 159 -18.64 -13.12 -5.90
C CYS A 159 -19.81 -13.83 -6.60
N TYR A 160 -19.84 -15.16 -6.56
CA TYR A 160 -20.95 -15.94 -7.12
C TYR A 160 -22.29 -15.57 -6.49
N GLN A 161 -22.34 -15.44 -5.17
CA GLN A 161 -23.59 -15.08 -4.47
C GLN A 161 -24.05 -13.67 -4.80
N LEU A 162 -23.13 -12.69 -4.89
CA LEU A 162 -23.45 -11.33 -5.34
C LEU A 162 -24.03 -11.31 -6.76
N GLU A 163 -23.48 -12.14 -7.66
CA GLU A 163 -24.00 -12.29 -9.01
C GLU A 163 -25.40 -12.93 -9.00
N ARG A 164 -25.57 -14.04 -8.26
CA ARG A 164 -26.84 -14.79 -8.17
C ARG A 164 -28.01 -13.89 -7.73
N VAL A 165 -27.79 -13.02 -6.75
CA VAL A 165 -28.84 -12.11 -6.25
C VAL A 165 -28.91 -10.77 -6.99
N GLY A 166 -28.15 -10.59 -8.09
CA GLY A 166 -28.17 -9.39 -8.92
C GLY A 166 -27.45 -8.18 -8.29
N LEU A 167 -26.66 -8.36 -7.24
CA LEU A 167 -25.94 -7.29 -6.56
C LEU A 167 -24.60 -6.92 -7.22
N SER A 168 -24.13 -7.69 -8.18
CA SER A 168 -22.95 -7.36 -9.01
C SER A 168 -23.26 -6.48 -10.19
N TYR A 169 -24.52 -6.46 -10.62
CA TYR A 169 -24.98 -5.69 -11.76
C TYR A 169 -25.41 -4.27 -11.36
N SER A 170 -25.12 -3.31 -12.20
CA SER A 170 -25.56 -1.92 -12.06
C SER A 170 -26.39 -1.51 -13.26
N GLU A 171 -27.52 -0.82 -13.01
CA GLU A 171 -28.29 -0.14 -14.04
C GLU A 171 -27.59 1.15 -14.50
N GLU A 172 -28.09 1.79 -15.56
CA GLU A 172 -27.64 3.12 -15.97
C GLU A 172 -27.71 4.09 -14.78
N ASP A 173 -26.66 4.91 -14.60
CA ASP A 173 -26.49 5.87 -13.51
C ASP A 173 -26.14 5.29 -12.12
N SER A 174 -25.96 3.98 -11.97
CA SER A 174 -25.47 3.38 -10.73
C SER A 174 -24.18 2.59 -10.93
N TRP A 175 -23.51 2.24 -9.83
CA TRP A 175 -22.27 1.46 -9.87
C TRP A 175 -22.21 0.39 -8.77
N ARG A 176 -21.50 -0.68 -9.07
CA ARG A 176 -21.13 -1.74 -8.14
C ARG A 176 -19.62 -1.90 -8.17
N ARG A 177 -18.95 -1.84 -7.00
CA ARG A 177 -17.50 -1.96 -6.88
C ARG A 177 -17.14 -2.99 -5.84
N VAL A 178 -16.11 -3.77 -6.12
CA VAL A 178 -15.55 -4.73 -5.16
C VAL A 178 -14.18 -4.27 -4.71
N ILE A 179 -13.95 -4.26 -3.41
CA ILE A 179 -12.68 -3.88 -2.78
C ILE A 179 -12.10 -5.14 -2.14
N ILE A 180 -10.90 -5.50 -2.56
CA ILE A 180 -10.26 -6.77 -2.21
C ILE A 180 -8.97 -6.50 -1.45
N GLU A 181 -8.77 -7.19 -0.33
CA GLU A 181 -7.53 -7.17 0.45
C GLU A 181 -6.53 -8.21 -0.04
N LYS A 182 -5.24 -7.93 0.22
CA LYS A 182 -4.21 -8.95 0.06
C LYS A 182 -4.42 -10.13 1.03
N PRO A 183 -3.95 -11.34 0.68
CA PRO A 183 -3.10 -11.70 -0.44
C PRO A 183 -3.87 -11.94 -1.75
N PHE A 184 -3.27 -11.54 -2.87
CA PHE A 184 -3.79 -11.80 -4.21
C PHE A 184 -3.12 -13.05 -4.78
N GLY A 185 -3.57 -14.22 -4.35
CA GLY A 185 -2.91 -15.49 -4.62
C GLY A 185 -1.67 -15.74 -3.73
N HIS A 186 -1.00 -16.85 -3.97
CA HIS A 186 0.26 -17.26 -3.32
C HIS A 186 1.35 -17.62 -4.34
N ASP A 187 1.02 -17.64 -5.62
CA ASP A 187 1.84 -17.78 -6.81
C ASP A 187 1.11 -17.19 -8.02
N GLN A 188 1.75 -17.13 -9.18
CA GLN A 188 1.16 -16.58 -10.40
C GLN A 188 -0.13 -17.31 -10.79
N LYS A 189 -0.17 -18.64 -10.68
CA LYS A 189 -1.33 -19.43 -11.08
C LYS A 189 -2.55 -19.11 -10.22
N SER A 190 -2.40 -19.11 -8.91
CA SER A 190 -3.50 -18.81 -7.98
C SER A 190 -3.96 -17.35 -8.05
N ALA A 191 -3.05 -16.41 -8.37
CA ALA A 191 -3.39 -15.02 -8.63
C ALA A 191 -4.23 -14.88 -9.91
N HIS A 192 -3.85 -15.56 -10.98
CA HIS A 192 -4.61 -15.59 -12.22
C HIS A 192 -6.01 -16.21 -12.01
N GLU A 193 -6.10 -17.36 -11.35
CA GLU A 193 -7.39 -18.00 -11.00
C GLU A 193 -8.28 -17.06 -10.17
N LEU A 194 -7.72 -16.35 -9.20
CA LEU A 194 -8.46 -15.36 -8.40
C LEU A 194 -8.96 -14.20 -9.26
N ASN A 195 -8.11 -13.68 -10.15
CA ASN A 195 -8.50 -12.60 -11.07
C ASN A 195 -9.62 -13.05 -12.02
N GLU A 196 -9.55 -14.27 -12.57
CA GLU A 196 -10.62 -14.81 -13.42
C GLU A 196 -11.95 -14.92 -12.66
N ILE A 197 -11.94 -15.42 -11.42
CA ILE A 197 -13.13 -15.53 -10.57
C ILE A 197 -13.78 -14.16 -10.35
N VAL A 198 -12.98 -13.16 -9.97
CA VAL A 198 -13.51 -11.82 -9.68
C VAL A 198 -13.96 -11.12 -10.96
N ASN A 199 -13.18 -11.22 -12.04
CA ASN A 199 -13.49 -10.55 -13.30
C ASN A 199 -14.63 -11.22 -14.08
N ALA A 200 -14.99 -12.46 -13.76
CA ALA A 200 -16.22 -13.07 -14.29
C ALA A 200 -17.49 -12.38 -13.77
N VAL A 201 -17.42 -11.78 -12.57
CA VAL A 201 -18.56 -11.13 -11.90
C VAL A 201 -18.49 -9.60 -11.96
N PHE A 202 -17.30 -9.02 -11.82
CA PHE A 202 -17.07 -7.58 -11.85
C PHE A 202 -16.09 -7.21 -12.96
N PRO A 203 -16.38 -6.20 -13.81
CA PRO A 203 -15.38 -5.72 -14.76
C PRO A 203 -14.17 -5.16 -14.02
N GLU A 204 -12.97 -5.27 -14.59
CA GLU A 204 -11.72 -4.82 -13.96
C GLU A 204 -11.78 -3.36 -13.48
N SER A 205 -12.49 -2.50 -14.20
CA SER A 205 -12.70 -1.11 -13.79
C SER A 205 -13.49 -0.93 -12.49
N SER A 206 -14.18 -1.98 -12.03
CA SER A 206 -14.94 -2.00 -10.77
C SER A 206 -14.22 -2.76 -9.65
N VAL A 207 -12.99 -3.26 -9.90
CA VAL A 207 -12.21 -4.02 -8.93
C VAL A 207 -11.10 -3.16 -8.33
N PHE A 208 -11.13 -2.97 -7.02
CA PHE A 208 -10.18 -2.16 -6.27
C PHE A 208 -9.34 -3.05 -5.35
N ARG A 209 -8.12 -3.38 -5.78
CA ARG A 209 -7.18 -4.20 -5.00
C ARG A 209 -6.39 -3.32 -4.04
N ILE A 210 -6.47 -3.61 -2.74
CA ILE A 210 -5.82 -2.78 -1.71
C ILE A 210 -4.33 -3.14 -1.58
N ASP A 211 -3.47 -2.19 -1.93
CA ASP A 211 -2.14 -2.07 -1.38
C ASP A 211 -2.05 -0.79 -0.55
N HIS A 212 -2.12 -0.92 0.76
CA HIS A 212 -2.19 0.23 1.67
C HIS A 212 -0.93 1.12 1.63
N TYR A 213 0.19 0.64 1.08
CA TYR A 213 1.38 1.49 0.87
C TYR A 213 1.15 2.55 -0.20
N LEU A 214 0.39 2.24 -1.25
CA LEU A 214 0.04 3.22 -2.29
C LEU A 214 -0.84 4.36 -1.76
N GLY A 215 -1.61 4.11 -0.70
CA GLY A 215 -2.39 5.13 -0.02
C GLY A 215 -1.59 6.11 0.86
N LYS A 216 -0.28 5.87 1.07
CA LYS A 216 0.56 6.76 1.88
C LYS A 216 0.98 8.00 1.09
N GLU A 217 0.86 9.19 1.70
CA GLU A 217 1.27 10.46 1.09
C GLU A 217 2.74 10.47 0.67
N THR A 218 3.61 9.87 1.47
CA THR A 218 5.05 9.77 1.16
C THR A 218 5.36 8.89 -0.04
N VAL A 219 4.54 7.87 -0.31
CA VAL A 219 4.65 7.05 -1.52
C VAL A 219 4.18 7.84 -2.74
N GLN A 220 3.07 8.56 -2.63
CA GLN A 220 2.59 9.43 -3.71
C GLN A 220 3.57 10.58 -3.99
N ASN A 221 4.25 11.06 -2.95
CA ASN A 221 5.27 12.09 -3.11
C ASN A 221 6.46 11.68 -3.99
N ILE A 222 6.72 10.39 -4.21
CA ILE A 222 7.74 9.95 -5.17
C ILE A 222 7.48 10.57 -6.54
N MET A 223 6.23 10.58 -6.97
CA MET A 223 5.83 11.18 -8.26
C MET A 223 5.99 12.70 -8.26
N ALA A 224 5.60 13.37 -7.18
CA ALA A 224 5.78 14.83 -7.05
C ALA A 224 7.27 15.20 -7.01
N LEU A 225 8.08 14.47 -6.24
CA LEU A 225 9.52 14.67 -6.18
C LEU A 225 10.17 14.56 -7.55
N ARG A 226 9.81 13.54 -8.31
CA ARG A 226 10.38 13.28 -9.64
C ARG A 226 9.88 14.28 -10.68
N PHE A 227 8.56 14.38 -10.85
CA PHE A 227 7.96 15.00 -12.03
C PHE A 227 7.63 16.49 -11.86
N ALA A 228 7.60 17.01 -10.63
CA ALA A 228 7.47 18.45 -10.40
C ALA A 228 8.80 19.20 -10.28
N ASN A 229 9.93 18.48 -10.23
CA ASN A 229 11.24 19.07 -9.95
C ASN A 229 12.29 18.73 -11.00
N GLN A 230 12.65 19.72 -11.81
CA GLN A 230 13.62 19.58 -12.91
C GLN A 230 15.02 19.11 -12.45
N ILE A 231 15.37 19.26 -11.19
CA ILE A 231 16.67 18.84 -10.67
C ILE A 231 16.80 17.32 -10.49
N PHE A 232 15.70 16.60 -10.32
CA PHE A 232 15.75 15.15 -10.04
C PHE A 232 15.65 14.31 -11.31
N GLU A 233 14.67 14.53 -12.14
CA GLU A 233 14.37 13.66 -13.28
C GLU A 233 15.55 13.45 -14.25
N PRO A 234 16.37 14.48 -14.61
CA PRO A 234 17.54 14.27 -15.46
C PRO A 234 18.59 13.31 -14.88
N MET A 235 18.67 13.21 -13.56
CA MET A 235 19.63 12.34 -12.86
C MET A 235 19.04 10.97 -12.50
N TRP A 236 17.76 10.75 -12.77
CA TRP A 236 17.01 9.56 -12.34
C TRP A 236 17.11 8.41 -13.36
N ASN A 237 18.34 7.98 -13.64
CA ASN A 237 18.65 6.96 -14.65
C ASN A 237 20.04 6.34 -14.45
N GLY A 238 20.33 5.30 -15.21
CA GLY A 238 21.59 4.55 -15.15
C GLY A 238 22.86 5.30 -15.53
N HIS A 239 22.80 6.54 -16.06
CA HIS A 239 23.99 7.36 -16.22
C HIS A 239 24.54 7.84 -14.87
N TYR A 240 23.66 8.19 -13.94
CA TYR A 240 24.01 8.78 -12.67
C TYR A 240 23.83 7.82 -11.48
N ILE A 241 22.83 6.94 -11.52
CA ILE A 241 22.54 6.01 -10.43
C ILE A 241 23.40 4.76 -10.55
N ASP A 242 24.10 4.43 -9.46
CA ASP A 242 24.88 3.20 -9.33
C ASP A 242 23.98 2.01 -8.96
N HIS A 243 23.11 2.19 -7.98
CA HIS A 243 22.13 1.19 -7.56
C HIS A 243 20.98 1.80 -6.78
N VAL A 244 19.89 1.04 -6.64
CA VAL A 244 18.75 1.42 -5.83
C VAL A 244 18.56 0.37 -4.73
N GLN A 245 18.28 0.82 -3.50
CA GLN A 245 17.93 -0.05 -2.37
C GLN A 245 16.52 0.29 -1.88
N ILE A 246 15.65 -0.71 -1.78
CA ILE A 246 14.30 -0.59 -1.22
C ILE A 246 14.24 -1.49 0.01
N THR A 247 14.11 -0.89 1.18
CA THR A 247 14.08 -1.60 2.46
C THR A 247 12.73 -1.40 3.15
N MET A 248 12.11 -2.49 3.57
CA MET A 248 10.99 -2.49 4.49
C MET A 248 11.33 -3.39 5.68
N ALA A 249 11.72 -2.80 6.81
CA ALA A 249 12.12 -3.48 8.01
C ALA A 249 11.07 -3.33 9.11
N GLU A 250 10.80 -4.41 9.82
CA GLU A 250 9.93 -4.45 10.98
C GLU A 250 10.72 -4.89 12.21
N ASP A 251 10.53 -4.19 13.34
CA ASP A 251 11.14 -4.51 14.62
C ASP A 251 10.30 -5.47 15.48
N ILE A 252 9.13 -5.84 15.00
CA ILE A 252 8.22 -6.78 15.64
C ILE A 252 8.39 -8.21 15.11
N GLY A 253 8.07 -9.22 15.92
CA GLY A 253 7.96 -10.63 15.54
C GLY A 253 6.55 -10.98 15.07
N LEU A 254 6.28 -12.28 14.93
CA LEU A 254 4.98 -12.79 14.49
C LEU A 254 3.93 -12.78 15.60
N GLY A 255 4.36 -13.02 16.85
CA GLY A 255 3.47 -13.12 18.01
C GLY A 255 2.37 -14.16 17.77
N GLY A 256 1.15 -13.88 18.20
CA GLY A 256 0.01 -14.79 18.05
C GLY A 256 -0.42 -15.13 16.61
N ARG A 257 0.32 -14.69 15.58
CA ARG A 257 0.06 -15.00 14.16
C ARG A 257 1.08 -15.98 13.56
N ALA A 258 1.95 -16.58 14.37
CA ALA A 258 3.02 -17.43 13.87
C ALA A 258 2.48 -18.58 12.98
N GLY A 259 1.44 -19.29 13.43
CA GLY A 259 0.82 -20.35 12.63
C GLY A 259 0.11 -19.87 11.35
N TYR A 260 -0.41 -18.64 11.33
CA TYR A 260 -0.97 -18.07 10.09
C TYR A 260 0.13 -17.65 9.10
N TYR A 261 1.26 -17.18 9.60
CA TYR A 261 2.37 -16.72 8.78
C TYR A 261 3.15 -17.88 8.14
N ASP A 262 3.09 -19.05 8.77
CA ASP A 262 3.73 -20.25 8.26
C ASP A 262 3.18 -20.62 6.87
N GLY A 263 4.10 -20.85 5.94
CA GLY A 263 3.77 -21.04 4.52
C GLY A 263 3.60 -19.74 3.70
N ILE A 264 3.46 -18.55 4.34
CA ILE A 264 3.41 -17.27 3.63
C ILE A 264 4.83 -16.77 3.37
N GLY A 265 5.56 -16.40 4.41
CA GLY A 265 6.92 -15.88 4.32
C GLY A 265 7.01 -14.39 3.97
N ALA A 266 8.18 -13.80 4.24
CA ALA A 266 8.44 -12.38 4.06
C ALA A 266 8.39 -11.93 2.59
N ALA A 267 8.78 -12.79 1.67
CA ALA A 267 8.78 -12.48 0.24
C ALA A 267 7.34 -12.29 -0.29
N ARG A 268 6.44 -13.24 0.01
CA ARG A 268 5.03 -13.14 -0.38
C ARG A 268 4.30 -12.03 0.38
N ASP A 269 4.60 -11.86 1.68
CA ASP A 269 3.92 -10.86 2.51
C ASP A 269 4.26 -9.42 2.08
N VAL A 270 5.48 -9.16 1.61
CA VAL A 270 5.99 -7.79 1.43
C VAL A 270 6.62 -7.52 0.06
N ILE A 271 7.47 -8.41 -0.47
CA ILE A 271 8.17 -8.14 -1.74
C ILE A 271 7.18 -8.15 -2.89
N GLN A 272 6.34 -9.18 -2.99
CA GLN A 272 5.39 -9.41 -4.08
C GLN A 272 4.44 -8.23 -4.31
N ASN A 273 4.14 -7.49 -3.27
CA ASN A 273 3.19 -6.39 -3.30
C ASN A 273 3.90 -5.04 -3.07
N HIS A 274 4.04 -4.63 -1.83
CA HIS A 274 4.52 -3.30 -1.46
C HIS A 274 5.86 -2.92 -2.10
N LEU A 275 6.89 -3.80 -2.07
CA LEU A 275 8.21 -3.43 -2.58
C LEU A 275 8.24 -3.38 -4.11
N LEU A 276 7.52 -4.25 -4.81
CA LEU A 276 7.41 -4.19 -6.27
C LEU A 276 6.59 -2.98 -6.72
N GLN A 277 5.56 -2.56 -5.97
CA GLN A 277 4.84 -1.32 -6.24
C GLN A 277 5.74 -0.09 -6.03
N LEU A 278 6.53 -0.06 -4.95
CA LEU A 278 7.53 1.01 -4.73
C LEU A 278 8.59 1.03 -5.85
N LEU A 279 9.08 -0.14 -6.27
CA LEU A 279 10.00 -0.26 -7.40
C LEU A 279 9.38 0.32 -8.67
N ALA A 280 8.12 -0.02 -8.97
CA ALA A 280 7.42 0.48 -10.16
C ALA A 280 7.32 2.01 -10.16
N LEU A 281 6.91 2.63 -9.04
CA LEU A 281 6.83 4.09 -8.91
C LEU A 281 8.19 4.79 -9.02
N VAL A 282 9.24 4.17 -8.48
CA VAL A 282 10.60 4.71 -8.57
C VAL A 282 11.14 4.61 -9.99
N ALA A 283 10.84 3.53 -10.69
CA ALA A 283 11.50 3.21 -11.95
C ALA A 283 10.70 3.61 -13.21
N MET A 284 9.42 3.92 -13.10
CA MET A 284 8.57 4.25 -14.25
C MET A 284 9.04 5.51 -14.99
N GLU A 285 8.65 5.64 -16.25
CA GLU A 285 8.77 6.89 -17.01
C GLU A 285 7.73 7.90 -16.52
N GLU A 286 7.91 9.16 -16.88
CA GLU A 286 6.91 10.20 -16.61
C GLU A 286 5.61 9.86 -17.35
N PRO A 287 4.47 9.69 -16.66
CA PRO A 287 3.20 9.42 -17.32
C PRO A 287 2.71 10.70 -18.03
N VAL A 288 2.02 10.54 -19.15
CA VAL A 288 1.43 11.68 -19.89
C VAL A 288 0.39 12.47 -19.09
N SER A 289 -0.15 11.85 -18.04
CA SER A 289 -1.05 12.47 -17.05
C SER A 289 -1.14 11.58 -15.82
N PHE A 290 -1.68 12.10 -14.72
CA PHE A 290 -1.97 11.30 -13.51
C PHE A 290 -3.34 10.58 -13.56
N ALA A 291 -3.96 10.49 -14.75
CA ALA A 291 -5.12 9.63 -14.94
C ALA A 291 -4.74 8.16 -14.67
N PRO A 292 -5.66 7.35 -14.09
CA PRO A 292 -5.37 5.97 -13.70
C PRO A 292 -4.71 5.14 -14.80
N ALA A 293 -5.28 5.12 -15.99
CA ALA A 293 -4.76 4.34 -17.12
C ALA A 293 -3.33 4.72 -17.53
N ALA A 294 -2.99 6.03 -17.51
CA ALA A 294 -1.65 6.50 -17.86
C ALA A 294 -0.61 6.09 -16.82
N LEU A 295 -0.95 6.20 -15.54
CA LEU A 295 -0.07 5.81 -14.45
C LEU A 295 0.15 4.28 -14.41
N GLN A 296 -0.93 3.51 -14.53
CA GLN A 296 -0.89 2.05 -14.57
C GLN A 296 -0.07 1.53 -15.76
N ALA A 297 -0.20 2.15 -16.93
CA ALA A 297 0.58 1.76 -18.12
C ALA A 297 2.10 1.88 -17.89
N GLU A 298 2.56 2.95 -17.21
CA GLU A 298 3.98 3.12 -16.91
C GLU A 298 4.46 2.14 -15.84
N LYS A 299 3.67 1.83 -14.82
CA LYS A 299 3.98 0.81 -13.80
C LYS A 299 4.08 -0.58 -14.43
N ILE A 300 3.10 -0.97 -15.24
CA ILE A 300 3.07 -2.25 -15.97
C ILE A 300 4.32 -2.39 -16.86
N LYS A 301 4.70 -1.34 -17.57
CA LYS A 301 5.91 -1.34 -18.42
C LYS A 301 7.18 -1.64 -17.60
N VAL A 302 7.30 -1.09 -16.39
CA VAL A 302 8.41 -1.39 -15.49
C VAL A 302 8.37 -2.85 -15.04
N LEU A 303 7.23 -3.34 -14.54
CA LEU A 303 7.09 -4.70 -14.04
C LEU A 303 7.40 -5.74 -15.13
N ARG A 304 6.91 -5.54 -16.36
CA ARG A 304 7.25 -6.40 -17.51
C ARG A 304 8.74 -6.42 -17.86
N ALA A 305 9.45 -5.33 -17.61
CA ALA A 305 10.89 -5.23 -17.87
C ALA A 305 11.75 -5.73 -16.69
N THR A 306 11.13 -6.04 -15.55
CA THR A 306 11.82 -6.43 -14.32
C THR A 306 11.99 -7.93 -14.24
N GLN A 307 13.20 -8.39 -13.89
CA GLN A 307 13.50 -9.80 -13.70
C GLN A 307 14.52 -10.00 -12.58
N PRO A 308 14.54 -11.20 -11.94
CA PRO A 308 15.59 -11.58 -10.99
C PRO A 308 16.96 -11.69 -11.68
N VAL A 309 18.00 -11.22 -10.99
CA VAL A 309 19.38 -11.38 -11.47
C VAL A 309 19.88 -12.78 -11.16
N HIS A 310 20.48 -13.45 -12.13
CA HIS A 310 21.06 -14.77 -11.96
C HIS A 310 22.58 -14.75 -11.71
N PRO A 311 23.13 -15.76 -11.01
CA PRO A 311 22.48 -16.94 -10.43
C PRO A 311 21.86 -16.65 -9.05
N LEU A 312 20.65 -17.17 -8.79
CA LEU A 312 19.83 -16.84 -7.62
C LEU A 312 20.51 -17.12 -6.26
N ASN A 313 21.41 -18.09 -6.19
CA ASN A 313 22.21 -18.36 -4.97
C ASN A 313 23.20 -17.25 -4.60
N LYS A 314 23.42 -16.27 -5.47
CA LYS A 314 24.29 -15.11 -5.23
C LYS A 314 23.53 -13.81 -5.11
N THR A 315 22.33 -13.77 -5.62
CA THR A 315 21.51 -12.57 -5.80
C THR A 315 20.23 -12.57 -4.97
N THR A 316 20.05 -13.64 -4.17
CA THR A 316 18.94 -13.74 -3.20
C THR A 316 19.45 -14.19 -1.84
N ALA A 317 18.74 -13.80 -0.78
CA ALA A 317 18.97 -14.26 0.58
C ALA A 317 17.64 -14.43 1.31
N ARG A 318 17.53 -15.48 2.13
CA ARG A 318 16.40 -15.69 3.04
C ARG A 318 16.88 -16.05 4.44
N GLY A 319 16.09 -15.71 5.44
CA GLY A 319 16.46 -15.98 6.83
C GLY A 319 15.29 -16.15 7.76
N GLN A 320 15.57 -16.72 8.93
CA GLN A 320 14.64 -16.81 10.06
C GLN A 320 15.29 -16.13 11.26
N TYR A 321 14.52 -15.32 12.02
CA TYR A 321 15.09 -14.71 13.23
C TYR A 321 15.25 -15.74 14.33
N SER A 322 16.42 -15.75 14.94
CA SER A 322 16.71 -16.45 16.19
C SER A 322 16.52 -15.52 17.39
N ALA A 323 16.55 -16.08 18.60
CA ALA A 323 16.51 -15.29 19.81
C ALA A 323 17.62 -14.23 19.84
N GLY A 324 17.32 -13.06 20.40
CA GLY A 324 18.26 -11.95 20.43
C GLY A 324 17.74 -10.74 21.19
N TRP A 325 18.50 -9.65 21.15
CA TRP A 325 18.15 -8.40 21.80
C TRP A 325 17.46 -7.43 20.83
N GLN A 326 16.20 -7.10 21.12
CA GLN A 326 15.45 -6.06 20.42
C GLN A 326 15.45 -4.79 21.28
N GLY A 327 16.37 -3.88 21.00
CA GLY A 327 16.64 -2.77 21.93
C GLY A 327 17.15 -3.27 23.27
N SER A 328 16.40 -3.05 24.35
CA SER A 328 16.72 -3.50 25.71
C SER A 328 16.02 -4.80 26.13
N GLU A 329 15.18 -5.39 25.28
CA GLU A 329 14.40 -6.58 25.56
C GLU A 329 15.00 -7.81 24.85
N TYR A 330 15.17 -8.91 25.59
CA TYR A 330 15.54 -10.20 25.00
C TYR A 330 14.28 -10.92 24.51
N VAL A 331 14.24 -11.24 23.23
CA VAL A 331 13.08 -11.81 22.57
C VAL A 331 13.34 -13.22 22.06
N LYS A 332 12.28 -14.03 22.00
CA LYS A 332 12.31 -15.40 21.47
C LYS A 332 12.64 -15.43 19.98
N GLY A 333 13.24 -16.54 19.55
CA GLY A 333 13.40 -16.88 18.15
C GLY A 333 12.09 -17.37 17.53
N LEU A 334 12.03 -17.40 16.19
CA LEU A 334 10.87 -17.82 15.42
C LEU A 334 10.37 -19.21 15.79
N ARG A 335 11.30 -20.16 15.94
CA ARG A 335 10.98 -21.56 16.28
C ARG A 335 10.47 -21.77 17.70
N GLU A 336 10.58 -20.73 18.52
CA GLU A 336 10.06 -20.69 19.89
C GLU A 336 8.71 -19.96 19.99
N GLU A 337 8.20 -19.43 18.86
CA GLU A 337 6.89 -18.76 18.79
C GLU A 337 5.76 -19.80 18.80
N ASP A 338 4.72 -19.54 19.57
CA ASP A 338 3.57 -20.44 19.70
C ASP A 338 2.84 -20.61 18.36
N GLY A 339 2.64 -21.85 17.93
CA GLY A 339 1.93 -22.20 16.70
C GLY A 339 2.78 -22.16 15.42
N PHE A 340 4.09 -21.90 15.50
CA PHE A 340 5.00 -22.04 14.36
C PHE A 340 5.59 -23.45 14.33
N ASP A 341 5.66 -24.07 13.13
CA ASP A 341 6.33 -25.36 12.96
C ASP A 341 7.86 -25.19 13.03
N PRO A 342 8.56 -25.78 14.00
CA PRO A 342 10.02 -25.68 14.12
C PRO A 342 10.80 -26.20 12.89
N GLU A 343 10.20 -27.11 12.11
CA GLU A 343 10.82 -27.65 10.89
C GLU A 343 10.50 -26.82 9.64
N SER A 344 9.63 -25.82 9.78
CA SER A 344 9.24 -24.96 8.65
C SER A 344 10.42 -24.24 8.03
N THR A 345 10.38 -24.12 6.71
CA THR A 345 11.33 -23.35 5.91
C THR A 345 10.83 -21.95 5.55
N THR A 346 9.72 -21.52 6.16
CA THR A 346 9.14 -20.19 5.93
C THR A 346 10.10 -19.11 6.43
N GLU A 347 10.47 -18.22 5.54
CA GLU A 347 11.40 -17.14 5.85
C GLU A 347 10.70 -15.94 6.52
N THR A 348 11.39 -15.31 7.48
CA THR A 348 11.00 -14.02 8.08
C THR A 348 11.87 -12.87 7.61
N TYR A 349 12.85 -13.17 6.78
CA TYR A 349 13.69 -12.22 6.05
C TYR A 349 13.84 -12.66 4.62
N ALA A 350 13.68 -11.75 3.70
CA ALA A 350 13.86 -11.97 2.28
C ALA A 350 14.62 -10.80 1.66
N ALA A 351 15.58 -11.10 0.79
CA ALA A 351 16.25 -10.11 -0.04
C ALA A 351 16.48 -10.67 -1.45
N CYS A 352 16.38 -9.80 -2.44
CA CYS A 352 16.66 -10.15 -3.84
C CYS A 352 17.27 -8.98 -4.58
N THR A 353 18.01 -9.31 -5.64
CA THR A 353 18.50 -8.36 -6.63
C THR A 353 17.68 -8.51 -7.90
N LEU A 354 17.08 -7.41 -8.34
CA LEU A 354 16.32 -7.32 -9.57
C LEU A 354 17.04 -6.40 -10.56
N GLU A 355 16.82 -6.63 -11.84
CA GLU A 355 17.23 -5.74 -12.92
C GLU A 355 16.02 -5.34 -13.76
N ILE A 356 16.09 -4.15 -14.32
CA ILE A 356 15.03 -3.61 -15.19
C ILE A 356 15.61 -3.42 -16.58
N ASN A 357 15.17 -4.25 -17.53
CA ASN A 357 15.63 -4.27 -18.90
C ASN A 357 15.03 -3.11 -19.70
N SER A 358 15.45 -1.90 -19.36
CA SER A 358 15.05 -0.67 -20.02
C SER A 358 16.26 0.22 -20.31
N ARG A 359 16.10 1.17 -21.24
CA ARG A 359 17.17 2.13 -21.53
C ARG A 359 17.52 3.01 -20.32
N ARG A 360 16.53 3.32 -19.48
CA ARG A 360 16.70 4.12 -18.27
C ARG A 360 17.53 3.40 -17.21
N TRP A 361 17.30 2.10 -17.02
CA TRP A 361 17.82 1.35 -15.89
C TRP A 361 18.80 0.23 -16.23
N GLY A 362 19.11 0.02 -17.52
CA GLY A 362 20.04 -1.03 -17.92
C GLY A 362 21.37 -0.94 -17.17
N GLY A 363 21.75 -2.04 -16.49
CA GLY A 363 22.96 -2.13 -15.68
C GLY A 363 22.87 -1.56 -14.26
N VAL A 364 21.71 -1.05 -13.83
CA VAL A 364 21.46 -0.60 -12.45
C VAL A 364 20.75 -1.70 -11.67
N PRO A 365 21.38 -2.32 -10.66
CA PRO A 365 20.71 -3.29 -9.80
C PRO A 365 19.76 -2.61 -8.82
N PHE A 366 18.61 -3.23 -8.61
CA PHE A 366 17.64 -2.90 -7.59
C PHE A 366 17.71 -3.96 -6.49
N TYR A 367 18.13 -3.56 -5.30
CA TYR A 367 18.24 -4.41 -4.13
C TYR A 367 17.00 -4.22 -3.25
N LEU A 368 16.18 -5.24 -3.14
CA LEU A 368 14.99 -5.26 -2.29
C LEU A 368 15.26 -6.10 -1.06
N ARG A 369 14.86 -5.63 0.13
CA ARG A 369 14.86 -6.44 1.34
C ARG A 369 13.71 -6.11 2.26
N THR A 370 13.26 -7.14 2.95
CA THR A 370 12.30 -7.04 4.05
C THR A 370 12.62 -8.04 5.14
N GLY A 371 12.14 -7.80 6.35
CA GLY A 371 12.26 -8.78 7.42
C GLY A 371 11.64 -8.32 8.72
N LYS A 372 11.38 -9.31 9.59
CA LYS A 372 10.85 -9.12 10.93
C LYS A 372 11.98 -9.18 11.96
N ARG A 373 11.78 -8.62 13.17
CA ARG A 373 12.80 -8.53 14.22
C ARG A 373 14.11 -7.90 13.74
N LEU A 374 14.03 -6.98 12.78
CA LEU A 374 15.20 -6.19 12.36
C LEU A 374 15.49 -5.07 13.35
N GLY A 375 16.63 -4.41 13.21
CA GLY A 375 17.16 -3.42 14.17
C GLY A 375 16.20 -2.28 14.50
N ARG A 376 15.36 -1.87 13.56
CA ARG A 376 14.27 -0.90 13.76
C ARG A 376 13.21 -1.00 12.67
N ARG A 377 12.02 -0.47 12.96
CA ARG A 377 10.99 -0.32 11.95
C ARG A 377 11.34 0.84 11.02
N VAL A 378 11.43 0.55 9.70
CA VAL A 378 11.70 1.58 8.68
C VAL A 378 11.25 1.10 7.31
N THR A 379 10.71 2.01 6.51
CA THR A 379 10.56 1.83 5.05
C THR A 379 11.23 3.01 4.37
N GLU A 380 12.24 2.72 3.55
CA GLU A 380 12.97 3.73 2.78
C GLU A 380 13.36 3.23 1.40
N ILE A 381 13.55 4.18 0.50
CA ILE A 381 14.08 3.98 -0.84
C ILE A 381 15.34 4.83 -0.97
N ALA A 382 16.49 4.22 -1.24
CA ALA A 382 17.74 4.92 -1.43
C ALA A 382 18.23 4.78 -2.87
N LEU A 383 18.37 5.91 -3.56
CA LEU A 383 19.06 5.99 -4.85
C LEU A 383 20.48 6.43 -4.57
N VAL A 384 21.43 5.54 -4.82
CA VAL A 384 22.87 5.79 -4.61
C VAL A 384 23.49 6.16 -5.93
N PHE A 385 24.15 7.29 -5.98
CA PHE A 385 24.77 7.81 -7.20
C PHE A 385 26.12 7.17 -7.45
N LYS A 386 26.53 7.11 -8.69
CA LYS A 386 27.90 6.75 -9.09
C LYS A 386 28.88 7.74 -8.49
N GLU A 387 30.08 7.26 -8.25
CA GLU A 387 31.19 8.15 -7.88
C GLU A 387 31.49 9.15 -8.99
N ALA A 388 31.99 10.32 -8.61
CA ALA A 388 32.42 11.29 -9.58
C ALA A 388 33.57 10.69 -10.44
N PRO A 389 33.51 10.79 -11.78
CA PRO A 389 34.51 10.17 -12.67
C PRO A 389 35.91 10.75 -12.49
N HIS A 390 36.03 11.91 -11.89
CA HIS A 390 37.26 12.56 -11.50
C HIS A 390 37.03 13.42 -10.25
N GLN A 391 37.97 13.35 -9.32
CA GLN A 391 37.99 14.20 -8.14
C GLN A 391 39.33 14.97 -8.09
N PRO A 392 39.31 16.30 -8.08
CA PRO A 392 40.53 17.13 -8.08
C PRO A 392 41.17 17.26 -6.68
N PHE A 393 40.67 16.47 -5.70
CA PHE A 393 41.15 16.52 -4.33
C PHE A 393 42.35 15.59 -4.13
N HIS A 394 43.27 15.96 -3.24
CA HIS A 394 44.42 15.13 -2.89
C HIS A 394 43.99 13.95 -1.97
N ASP A 395 44.79 12.91 -1.97
CA ASP A 395 44.59 11.75 -1.09
C ASP A 395 44.43 12.20 0.37
N GLY A 396 43.36 11.68 1.02
CA GLY A 396 43.02 12.02 2.40
C GLY A 396 42.03 13.18 2.57
N GLN A 397 41.87 14.09 1.61
CA GLN A 397 40.93 15.22 1.70
C GLN A 397 39.46 14.75 1.57
N THR A 398 39.22 13.61 0.95
CA THR A 398 37.91 13.00 0.73
C THR A 398 37.75 11.63 1.42
N SER A 399 38.64 11.28 2.35
CA SER A 399 38.64 9.96 3.02
C SER A 399 37.33 9.64 3.78
N ALA A 400 36.59 10.67 4.18
CA ALA A 400 35.30 10.56 4.84
C ALA A 400 34.10 10.82 3.91
N LEU A 401 34.34 10.91 2.59
CA LEU A 401 33.29 11.14 1.59
C LEU A 401 32.74 9.78 1.09
N GLY A 402 31.44 9.57 1.28
CA GLY A 402 30.71 8.47 0.67
C GLY A 402 30.04 8.85 -0.67
N GLN A 403 29.39 7.89 -1.28
CA GLN A 403 28.59 8.17 -2.48
C GLN A 403 27.42 9.08 -2.15
N ASN A 404 27.10 10.00 -3.04
CA ASN A 404 25.90 10.82 -2.94
C ASN A 404 24.66 9.93 -2.97
N ALA A 405 23.62 10.33 -2.28
CA ALA A 405 22.37 9.56 -2.24
C ALA A 405 21.16 10.47 -2.08
N VAL A 406 20.05 10.07 -2.69
CA VAL A 406 18.70 10.55 -2.37
C VAL A 406 17.96 9.42 -1.65
N VAL A 407 17.51 9.68 -0.44
CA VAL A 407 16.79 8.72 0.40
C VAL A 407 15.38 9.22 0.65
N ILE A 408 14.40 8.49 0.13
CA ILE A 408 12.98 8.74 0.38
C ILE A 408 12.57 7.90 1.58
N ARG A 409 12.22 8.56 2.68
CA ARG A 409 11.78 7.93 3.92
C ARG A 409 10.27 7.86 3.93
N VAL A 410 9.72 6.63 3.82
CA VAL A 410 8.27 6.38 3.77
C VAL A 410 7.68 6.30 5.17
N GLN A 411 8.41 5.71 6.12
CA GLN A 411 8.05 5.63 7.55
C GLN A 411 9.27 5.23 8.39
N PRO A 412 9.32 5.56 9.70
CA PRO A 412 8.36 6.37 10.47
C PRO A 412 8.55 7.88 10.26
N ASP A 413 9.78 8.31 9.95
CA ASP A 413 10.18 9.72 9.83
C ASP A 413 10.02 10.16 8.37
N GLU A 414 8.80 10.49 7.98
CA GLU A 414 8.43 10.81 6.60
C GLU A 414 9.20 11.99 6.03
N GLY A 415 9.83 11.81 4.85
CA GLY A 415 10.61 12.87 4.23
C GLY A 415 11.59 12.43 3.16
N VAL A 416 12.48 13.33 2.77
CA VAL A 416 13.55 13.10 1.80
C VAL A 416 14.87 13.62 2.36
N THR A 417 15.92 12.80 2.29
CA THR A 417 17.28 13.17 2.67
C THR A 417 18.15 13.14 1.43
N MET A 418 18.89 14.22 1.16
CA MET A 418 19.98 14.25 0.18
C MET A 418 21.32 14.24 0.91
N ARG A 419 22.17 13.24 0.62
CA ARG A 419 23.55 13.17 1.10
C ARG A 419 24.52 13.62 0.02
N PHE A 420 25.40 14.55 0.37
CA PHE A 420 26.43 15.10 -0.54
C PHE A 420 27.64 15.61 0.24
N GLY A 421 28.76 15.80 -0.49
CA GLY A 421 29.99 16.31 0.10
C GLY A 421 29.97 17.81 0.33
N SER A 422 30.45 18.27 1.49
CA SER A 422 30.67 19.69 1.78
C SER A 422 32.03 19.91 2.43
N LYS A 423 32.63 21.08 2.14
CA LYS A 423 33.91 21.48 2.73
C LYS A 423 33.74 21.67 4.25
N VAL A 424 34.63 21.05 5.01
CA VAL A 424 34.76 21.30 6.46
C VAL A 424 35.27 22.72 6.70
N PRO A 425 34.68 23.50 7.62
CA PRO A 425 35.20 24.81 7.99
C PRO A 425 36.66 24.73 8.47
N GLY A 426 37.52 25.57 7.93
CA GLY A 426 38.95 25.59 8.25
C GLY A 426 39.81 26.02 7.05
N SER A 427 41.13 26.04 7.25
CA SER A 427 42.12 26.44 6.22
C SER A 427 42.37 25.34 5.18
N GLU A 428 42.10 24.08 5.54
CA GLU A 428 42.35 22.94 4.63
C GLU A 428 41.10 22.61 3.78
N MET A 429 41.35 22.02 2.60
CA MET A 429 40.31 21.55 1.70
C MET A 429 39.90 20.10 2.08
N GLU A 430 39.29 19.93 3.25
CA GLU A 430 38.71 18.66 3.67
C GLU A 430 37.22 18.62 3.32
N VAL A 431 36.76 17.51 2.73
CA VAL A 431 35.35 17.31 2.33
C VAL A 431 34.75 16.15 3.12
N ARG A 432 33.59 16.35 3.70
CA ARG A 432 32.82 15.32 4.42
C ARG A 432 31.37 15.26 3.94
N ASP A 433 30.73 14.12 4.19
CA ASP A 433 29.30 13.96 3.96
C ASP A 433 28.48 14.89 4.85
N VAL A 434 27.50 15.54 4.25
CA VAL A 434 26.44 16.29 4.94
C VAL A 434 25.09 15.87 4.40
N ASN A 435 24.05 16.08 5.18
CA ASN A 435 22.67 15.82 4.80
C ASN A 435 21.88 17.12 4.66
N MET A 436 21.04 17.15 3.63
CA MET A 436 19.94 18.10 3.51
C MET A 436 18.64 17.33 3.70
N ASP A 437 17.90 17.66 4.74
CA ASP A 437 16.70 16.93 5.14
C ASP A 437 15.45 17.77 4.89
N PHE A 438 14.49 17.18 4.19
CA PHE A 438 13.12 17.61 4.14
C PHE A 438 12.29 16.65 5.00
N ALA A 439 11.53 17.17 5.95
CA ALA A 439 10.60 16.39 6.79
C ALA A 439 9.18 16.92 6.61
N TYR A 440 8.23 16.01 6.34
CA TYR A 440 6.83 16.37 6.12
C TYR A 440 6.22 17.10 7.31
N THR A 441 6.44 16.60 8.52
CA THR A 441 5.92 17.20 9.76
C THR A 441 6.44 18.62 10.05
N GLN A 442 7.54 19.02 9.41
CA GLN A 442 8.09 20.37 9.55
C GLN A 442 7.61 21.33 8.44
N ALA A 443 7.31 20.79 7.26
CA ALA A 443 6.95 21.55 6.08
C ALA A 443 5.44 21.77 5.95
N PHE A 444 4.64 20.82 6.42
CA PHE A 444 3.19 20.87 6.35
C PHE A 444 2.57 20.77 7.75
N THR A 445 1.55 21.58 7.99
CA THR A 445 0.79 21.60 9.25
C THR A 445 -0.41 20.65 9.22
N GLU A 446 -0.82 20.25 8.01
CA GLU A 446 -1.89 19.29 7.80
C GLU A 446 -1.44 17.88 8.19
N GLU A 447 -2.25 17.19 8.97
CA GLU A 447 -2.03 15.78 9.24
C GLU A 447 -2.37 14.95 8.00
N SER A 448 -1.42 14.11 7.57
CA SER A 448 -1.65 13.15 6.47
C SER A 448 -2.81 12.21 6.84
N PRO A 449 -3.82 12.03 5.97
CA PRO A 449 -4.87 11.06 6.20
C PRO A 449 -4.26 9.64 6.32
N GLU A 450 -4.97 8.78 7.03
CA GLU A 450 -4.57 7.36 7.08
C GLU A 450 -4.79 6.70 5.71
N ALA A 451 -3.92 5.76 5.34
CA ALA A 451 -3.98 5.15 4.02
C ALA A 451 -5.35 4.55 3.67
N TYR A 452 -6.03 3.95 4.64
CA TYR A 452 -7.38 3.40 4.42
C TYR A 452 -8.45 4.48 4.25
N GLU A 453 -8.36 5.64 4.91
CA GLU A 453 -9.24 6.77 4.63
C GLU A 453 -9.16 7.15 3.15
N ARG A 454 -7.93 7.29 2.65
CA ARG A 454 -7.68 7.64 1.25
C ARG A 454 -8.22 6.59 0.29
N LEU A 455 -7.87 5.32 0.49
CA LEU A 455 -8.26 4.24 -0.41
C LEU A 455 -9.77 3.98 -0.42
N ILE A 456 -10.44 4.06 0.72
CA ILE A 456 -11.90 3.95 0.78
C ILE A 456 -12.55 5.10 -0.01
N LEU A 457 -12.10 6.33 0.22
CA LEU A 457 -12.64 7.49 -0.51
C LEU A 457 -12.38 7.37 -2.02
N ASP A 458 -11.17 6.99 -2.43
CA ASP A 458 -10.82 6.83 -3.83
C ASP A 458 -11.66 5.73 -4.51
N ALA A 459 -11.94 4.62 -3.82
CA ALA A 459 -12.85 3.59 -4.34
C ALA A 459 -14.29 4.10 -4.50
N LEU A 460 -14.78 4.94 -3.58
CA LEU A 460 -16.10 5.57 -3.70
C LEU A 460 -16.15 6.62 -4.81
N LEU A 461 -15.03 7.28 -5.12
CA LEU A 461 -14.88 8.32 -6.14
C LEU A 461 -14.47 7.80 -7.52
N ASP A 462 -14.29 6.49 -7.72
CA ASP A 462 -13.75 5.90 -8.95
C ASP A 462 -12.32 6.34 -9.30
N GLN A 463 -11.49 6.54 -8.30
CA GLN A 463 -10.09 6.94 -8.49
C GLN A 463 -9.18 5.73 -8.34
N SER A 464 -8.96 4.99 -9.42
CA SER A 464 -8.20 3.72 -9.38
C SER A 464 -6.67 3.87 -9.48
N SER A 465 -6.13 5.09 -9.47
CA SER A 465 -4.68 5.35 -9.62
C SER A 465 -3.80 4.67 -8.57
N LEU A 466 -4.32 4.47 -7.35
CA LEU A 466 -3.60 3.89 -6.22
C LEU A 466 -3.91 2.41 -6.00
N PHE A 467 -4.59 1.76 -6.94
CA PHE A 467 -4.95 0.35 -6.85
C PHE A 467 -4.21 -0.46 -7.92
N PRO A 468 -3.52 -1.54 -7.53
CA PRO A 468 -2.90 -2.43 -8.49
C PRO A 468 -3.95 -3.07 -9.41
N THR A 469 -3.65 -3.17 -10.70
CA THR A 469 -4.46 -3.92 -11.64
C THR A 469 -4.19 -5.44 -11.50
N ASN A 470 -5.06 -6.26 -12.10
CA ASN A 470 -4.84 -7.70 -12.23
C ASN A 470 -3.47 -8.00 -12.87
N GLU A 471 -3.14 -7.28 -13.95
CA GLU A 471 -1.89 -7.45 -14.66
C GLU A 471 -0.66 -7.11 -13.80
N GLU A 472 -0.71 -6.02 -13.01
CA GLU A 472 0.37 -5.68 -12.08
C GLU A 472 0.58 -6.78 -11.02
N VAL A 473 -0.49 -7.38 -10.52
CA VAL A 473 -0.43 -8.49 -9.56
C VAL A 473 0.21 -9.73 -10.20
N GLU A 474 -0.21 -10.11 -11.39
CA GLU A 474 0.31 -11.30 -12.09
C GLU A 474 1.78 -11.13 -12.48
N LEU A 475 2.18 -9.95 -12.99
CA LEU A 475 3.58 -9.63 -13.28
C LEU A 475 4.45 -9.63 -12.02
N SER A 476 3.91 -9.19 -10.89
CA SER A 476 4.63 -9.22 -9.62
C SER A 476 4.91 -10.66 -9.17
N TRP A 477 4.00 -11.59 -9.41
CA TRP A 477 4.23 -13.02 -9.18
C TRP A 477 5.21 -13.63 -10.18
N GLU A 478 5.12 -13.27 -11.46
CA GLU A 478 6.08 -13.70 -12.49
C GLU A 478 7.54 -13.35 -12.12
N ILE A 479 7.74 -12.18 -11.49
CA ILE A 479 9.05 -11.76 -10.99
C ILE A 479 9.48 -12.59 -9.77
N LEU A 480 8.56 -12.90 -8.85
CA LEU A 480 8.92 -13.52 -7.57
C LEU A 480 8.97 -15.05 -7.61
N ASP A 481 8.10 -15.71 -8.38
CA ASP A 481 7.98 -17.18 -8.41
C ASP A 481 9.29 -17.91 -8.69
N PRO A 482 10.15 -17.49 -9.63
CA PRO A 482 11.45 -18.14 -9.83
C PRO A 482 12.34 -18.14 -8.58
N ILE A 483 12.25 -17.11 -7.76
CA ILE A 483 13.00 -17.00 -6.49
C ILE A 483 12.42 -17.98 -5.46
N LEU A 484 11.10 -18.03 -5.34
CA LEU A 484 10.41 -18.94 -4.41
C LEU A 484 10.62 -20.41 -4.78
N GLU A 485 10.56 -20.74 -6.06
CA GLU A 485 10.86 -22.09 -6.58
C GLU A 485 12.30 -22.50 -6.26
N TYR A 486 13.26 -21.60 -6.50
CA TYR A 486 14.65 -21.82 -6.12
C TYR A 486 14.78 -22.07 -4.59
N TRP A 487 14.12 -21.27 -3.78
CA TRP A 487 14.19 -21.42 -2.31
C TRP A 487 13.52 -22.70 -1.81
N ALA A 488 12.48 -23.19 -2.47
CA ALA A 488 11.84 -24.46 -2.10
C ALA A 488 12.81 -25.64 -2.12
N GLY A 489 13.82 -25.62 -3.02
CA GLY A 489 14.88 -26.64 -3.10
C GLY A 489 16.16 -26.32 -2.30
N ALA A 490 16.27 -25.16 -1.65
CA ALA A 490 17.54 -24.66 -1.09
C ALA A 490 17.76 -24.98 0.41
N GLY A 491 16.98 -25.89 1.00
CA GLY A 491 17.12 -26.31 2.41
C GLY A 491 16.61 -25.26 3.41
N GLN A 492 17.16 -25.24 4.63
CA GLN A 492 16.73 -24.32 5.69
C GLN A 492 17.20 -22.88 5.47
N PRO A 493 16.37 -21.88 5.78
CA PRO A 493 16.78 -20.47 5.79
C PRO A 493 17.92 -20.22 6.80
N GLN A 494 18.79 -19.26 6.49
CA GLN A 494 19.87 -18.89 7.38
C GLN A 494 19.32 -18.16 8.63
N GLU A 495 19.81 -18.48 9.80
CA GLU A 495 19.44 -17.74 11.03
C GLU A 495 20.07 -16.35 11.09
N TYR A 496 19.35 -15.40 11.68
CA TYR A 496 19.86 -14.09 12.06
C TYR A 496 19.33 -13.70 13.46
N PRO A 497 20.17 -13.19 14.36
CA PRO A 497 19.71 -12.76 15.69
C PRO A 497 18.70 -11.61 15.59
N ALA A 498 17.65 -11.64 16.41
CA ALA A 498 16.72 -10.52 16.55
C ALA A 498 17.47 -9.23 16.88
N GLY A 499 17.02 -8.08 16.35
CA GLY A 499 17.66 -6.79 16.49
C GLY A 499 18.81 -6.52 15.52
N THR A 500 19.18 -7.48 14.67
CA THR A 500 20.18 -7.30 13.60
C THR A 500 19.54 -6.87 12.28
N TRP A 501 20.33 -6.76 11.20
CA TRP A 501 19.84 -6.35 9.88
C TRP A 501 19.69 -7.53 8.89
N GLY A 502 19.52 -8.74 9.39
CA GLY A 502 19.29 -9.92 8.58
C GLY A 502 20.48 -10.88 8.54
N PRO A 503 20.42 -11.94 7.72
CA PRO A 503 21.44 -12.96 7.64
C PRO A 503 22.69 -12.46 6.90
N PRO A 504 23.90 -12.98 7.21
CA PRO A 504 25.16 -12.61 6.53
C PRO A 504 25.14 -12.85 5.01
N SER A 505 24.30 -13.75 4.50
CA SER A 505 24.14 -13.94 3.07
C SER A 505 23.60 -12.69 2.35
N ALA A 506 22.78 -11.90 3.04
CA ALA A 506 22.25 -10.65 2.50
C ALA A 506 23.34 -9.59 2.33
N ASP A 507 24.27 -9.46 3.27
CA ASP A 507 25.41 -8.54 3.13
C ASP A 507 26.31 -8.98 1.95
N LYS A 508 26.59 -10.28 1.84
CA LYS A 508 27.40 -10.85 0.76
C LYS A 508 26.83 -10.60 -0.64
N MET A 509 25.52 -10.40 -0.78
CA MET A 509 24.93 -10.06 -2.09
C MET A 509 25.50 -8.75 -2.64
N LEU A 510 25.68 -7.74 -1.81
CA LEU A 510 26.15 -6.41 -2.19
C LEU A 510 27.68 -6.32 -2.17
N GLU A 511 28.34 -6.93 -1.17
CA GLU A 511 29.80 -6.94 -0.99
C GLU A 511 30.54 -7.46 -2.22
N ARG A 512 29.97 -8.42 -2.96
CA ARG A 512 30.55 -8.95 -4.22
C ARG A 512 30.74 -7.88 -5.29
N HIS A 513 30.01 -6.77 -5.18
CA HIS A 513 30.06 -5.64 -6.08
C HIS A 513 30.65 -4.38 -5.44
N GLY A 514 31.32 -4.52 -4.29
CA GLY A 514 31.87 -3.41 -3.52
C GLY A 514 30.81 -2.50 -2.89
N ARG A 515 29.59 -2.98 -2.74
CA ARG A 515 28.45 -2.25 -2.17
C ARG A 515 28.08 -2.77 -0.79
N SER A 516 27.32 -1.99 -0.05
CA SER A 516 26.78 -2.38 1.25
C SER A 516 25.33 -1.94 1.39
N TRP A 517 24.59 -2.66 2.24
CA TRP A 517 23.26 -2.20 2.62
C TRP A 517 23.35 -0.91 3.42
N ARG A 518 22.53 0.04 3.04
CA ARG A 518 22.27 1.18 3.91
C ARG A 518 21.66 0.66 5.22
N ARG A 519 22.12 1.19 6.34
CA ARG A 519 21.56 0.96 7.69
C ARG A 519 20.86 2.25 8.10
N PRO A 520 19.53 2.33 7.99
CA PRO A 520 18.75 3.52 8.24
C PRO A 520 18.87 4.05 9.65
#